data_412ac93471666896cc0cdcc6c3abb475
#
_entry.id   412ac93471666896cc0cdcc6c3abb475
#
_cell.length_a   1.000
_cell.length_b   1.000
_cell.length_c   1.000
_cell.angle_alpha   90.00
_cell.angle_beta   90.00
_cell.angle_gamma   90.00
#
_symmetry.space_group_name_H-M   'P 1'
#
loop_
_entity.id
_entity.type
_entity.pdbx_description
1 polymer ?
#
loop_
_entity_poly.entity_id
_entity_poly.type
_entity_poly.pdbx_seq_one_letter_code
_entity_poly.pdbx_strand_id
1 'polypeptide(L)'
;MERIAEFLFETMLLKRVHRTGYQFLGPGKESVAEHTFGVMCIAWTLARMAPEADEGRLLAMCLIHDLPEARMGDLNSVQKKYVTANEKMAVAHMARGLPFGPDI
;
A
#
# COMPACT_ATOMS: atom_id res chain seq x y z
N MET A 1 4.68 -7.70 20.92
CA MET A 1 3.60 -8.45 20.23
C MET A 1 2.34 -7.62 20.03
N GLU A 2 1.95 -6.84 21.04
CA GLU A 2 0.75 -6.00 20.92
C GLU A 2 0.86 -5.02 19.75
N ARG A 3 2.00 -4.35 19.60
CA ARG A 3 2.20 -3.39 18.53
C ARG A 3 2.17 -4.05 17.16
N ILE A 4 2.66 -5.29 17.06
CA ILE A 4 2.62 -6.06 15.80
C ILE A 4 1.17 -6.41 15.47
N ALA A 5 0.38 -6.82 16.46
CA ALA A 5 -1.04 -7.11 16.24
C ALA A 5 -1.79 -5.88 15.74
N GLU A 6 -1.53 -4.72 16.35
CA GLU A 6 -2.14 -3.45 15.91
C GLU A 6 -1.79 -3.14 14.46
N PHE A 7 -0.53 -3.33 14.08
CA PHE A 7 -0.08 -3.12 12.71
C PHE A 7 -0.84 -4.03 11.74
N LEU A 8 -0.96 -5.32 12.07
CA LEU A 8 -1.66 -6.27 11.22
C LEU A 8 -3.14 -5.91 11.08
N PHE A 9 -3.80 -5.50 12.17
CA PHE A 9 -5.18 -5.04 12.09
C PHE A 9 -5.30 -3.80 11.22
N GLU A 10 -4.35 -2.89 11.31
CA GLU A 10 -4.35 -1.68 10.48
C GLU A 10 -4.24 -2.01 9.00
N THR A 11 -3.38 -2.97 8.64
CA THR A 11 -3.25 -3.36 7.24
C THR A 11 -4.56 -3.91 6.66
N MET A 12 -5.41 -4.52 7.51
CA MET A 12 -6.71 -5.04 7.06
C MET A 12 -7.67 -3.95 6.61
N LEU A 13 -7.45 -2.70 7.05
CA LEU A 13 -8.28 -1.58 6.61
C LEU A 13 -8.17 -1.34 5.11
N LEU A 14 -7.06 -1.75 4.49
CA LEU A 14 -6.86 -1.59 3.04
C LEU A 14 -7.90 -2.34 2.21
N LYS A 15 -8.55 -3.35 2.79
CA LYS A 15 -9.68 -4.04 2.15
C LYS A 15 -10.89 -3.13 1.97
N ARG A 16 -10.96 -2.06 2.77
CA ARG A 16 -12.08 -1.12 2.77
C ARG A 16 -11.71 0.24 2.19
N VAL A 17 -10.45 0.45 1.84
CA VAL A 17 -10.02 1.67 1.16
C VAL A 17 -10.16 1.44 -0.33
N HIS A 18 -11.07 2.18 -0.96
CA HIS A 18 -11.30 2.06 -2.40
C HIS A 18 -10.31 2.89 -3.18
N ARG A 19 -9.91 2.38 -4.34
CA ARG A 19 -9.11 3.15 -5.28
C ARG A 19 -9.99 4.20 -5.93
N THR A 20 -9.69 5.44 -5.67
CA THR A 20 -10.54 6.57 -6.06
C THR A 20 -10.52 6.85 -7.56
N GLY A 21 -9.49 6.39 -8.29
CA GLY A 21 -9.45 6.52 -9.74
C GLY A 21 -10.66 5.92 -10.45
N TYR A 22 -11.23 4.86 -9.88
CA TYR A 22 -12.42 4.22 -10.43
C TYR A 22 -13.66 5.10 -10.41
N GLN A 23 -13.69 6.14 -9.57
CA GLN A 23 -14.79 7.09 -9.52
C GLN A 23 -14.94 7.86 -10.83
N PHE A 24 -13.88 7.97 -11.61
CA PHE A 24 -13.87 8.66 -12.90
C PHE A 24 -13.90 7.72 -14.09
N LEU A 25 -13.70 6.42 -13.87
CA LEU A 25 -13.61 5.41 -14.94
C LEU A 25 -14.90 4.60 -15.11
N GLY A 26 -15.92 4.88 -14.29
CA GLY A 26 -17.20 4.17 -14.35
C GLY A 26 -17.44 3.29 -13.13
N PRO A 27 -18.27 2.24 -13.23
CA PRO A 27 -18.78 1.50 -12.08
C PRO A 27 -17.78 0.52 -11.42
N GLY A 28 -16.53 0.54 -11.79
CA GLY A 28 -15.53 -0.35 -11.20
C GLY A 28 -15.28 -0.04 -9.73
N LYS A 29 -15.08 -1.10 -8.94
CA LYS A 29 -14.69 -1.00 -7.54
C LYS A 29 -13.49 -1.89 -7.30
N GLU A 30 -12.45 -1.31 -6.71
CA GLU A 30 -11.25 -2.06 -6.34
C GLU A 30 -10.72 -1.48 -5.04
N SER A 31 -10.54 -2.33 -4.03
CA SER A 31 -9.88 -1.90 -2.81
C SER A 31 -8.37 -1.78 -3.03
N VAL A 32 -7.70 -1.04 -2.16
CA VAL A 32 -6.24 -0.95 -2.18
C VAL A 32 -5.63 -2.33 -1.97
N ALA A 33 -6.22 -3.16 -1.10
CA ALA A 33 -5.74 -4.52 -0.88
C ALA A 33 -5.81 -5.37 -2.16
N GLU A 34 -6.92 -5.29 -2.90
CA GLU A 34 -7.07 -6.01 -4.17
C GLU A 34 -6.04 -5.54 -5.19
N HIS A 35 -5.84 -4.22 -5.27
CA HIS A 35 -4.83 -3.63 -6.14
C HIS A 35 -3.43 -4.14 -5.78
N THR A 36 -3.08 -4.13 -4.50
CA THR A 36 -1.76 -4.59 -4.03
C THR A 36 -1.54 -6.06 -4.38
N PHE A 37 -2.56 -6.89 -4.20
CA PHE A 37 -2.46 -8.30 -4.59
C PHE A 37 -2.15 -8.45 -6.08
N GLY A 38 -2.87 -7.71 -6.93
CA GLY A 38 -2.63 -7.73 -8.37
C GLY A 38 -1.23 -7.26 -8.73
N VAL A 39 -0.77 -6.19 -8.11
CA VAL A 39 0.58 -5.66 -8.32
C VAL A 39 1.64 -6.69 -7.93
N MET A 40 1.45 -7.39 -6.81
CA MET A 40 2.38 -8.43 -6.38
C MET A 40 2.42 -9.62 -7.33
N CYS A 41 1.28 -10.00 -7.89
CA CYS A 41 1.23 -11.07 -8.89
C CYS A 41 2.01 -10.68 -10.16
N ILE A 42 1.87 -9.43 -10.60
CA ILE A 42 2.62 -8.91 -11.73
C ILE A 42 4.12 -8.90 -11.42
N ALA A 43 4.49 -8.41 -10.24
CA ALA A 43 5.88 -8.33 -9.82
C ALA A 43 6.52 -9.72 -9.75
N TRP A 44 5.81 -10.69 -9.19
CA TRP A 44 6.30 -12.07 -9.11
C TRP A 44 6.54 -12.63 -10.51
N THR A 45 5.59 -12.40 -11.41
CA THR A 45 5.69 -12.87 -12.80
C THR A 45 6.90 -12.24 -13.51
N LEU A 46 7.07 -10.92 -13.35
CA LEU A 46 8.20 -10.21 -13.95
C LEU A 46 9.55 -10.71 -13.40
N ALA A 47 9.59 -11.05 -12.11
CA ALA A 47 10.80 -11.60 -11.49
C ALA A 47 11.16 -12.97 -12.09
N ARG A 48 10.17 -13.77 -12.51
CA ARG A 48 10.44 -15.03 -13.21
C ARG A 48 11.09 -14.79 -14.58
N MET A 49 10.77 -13.65 -15.21
CA MET A 49 11.29 -13.30 -16.53
C MET A 49 12.64 -12.58 -16.46
N ALA A 50 13.03 -12.08 -15.29
CA ALA A 50 14.25 -11.32 -15.07
C ALA A 50 15.02 -11.90 -13.89
N PRO A 51 15.77 -13.01 -14.10
CA PRO A 51 16.45 -13.71 -12.99
C PRO A 51 17.45 -12.86 -12.21
N GLU A 52 17.96 -11.78 -12.78
CA GLU A 52 18.88 -10.88 -12.13
C GLU A 52 18.22 -9.90 -11.15
N ALA A 53 16.89 -9.84 -11.16
CA ALA A 53 16.17 -8.94 -10.27
C ALA A 53 16.17 -9.46 -8.83
N ASP A 54 16.22 -8.53 -7.87
CA ASP A 54 16.08 -8.86 -6.46
C ASP A 54 14.58 -9.04 -6.15
N GLU A 55 14.11 -10.28 -6.26
CA GLU A 55 12.70 -10.61 -6.11
C GLU A 55 12.16 -10.26 -4.72
N GLY A 56 12.91 -10.58 -3.67
CA GLY A 56 12.46 -10.30 -2.32
C GLY A 56 12.24 -8.81 -2.08
N ARG A 57 13.17 -7.99 -2.56
CA ARG A 57 13.06 -6.53 -2.44
C ARG A 57 11.88 -6.01 -3.27
N LEU A 58 11.71 -6.51 -4.48
CA LEU A 58 10.64 -6.09 -5.36
C LEU A 58 9.27 -6.37 -4.73
N LEU A 59 9.08 -7.59 -4.23
CA LEU A 59 7.82 -7.97 -3.60
C LEU A 59 7.55 -7.17 -2.33
N ALA A 60 8.59 -6.94 -1.52
CA ALA A 60 8.46 -6.14 -0.30
C ALA A 60 8.03 -4.70 -0.63
N MET A 61 8.64 -4.10 -1.64
CA MET A 61 8.27 -2.75 -2.07
C MET A 61 6.83 -2.69 -2.57
N CYS A 62 6.41 -3.69 -3.35
CA CYS A 62 5.04 -3.76 -3.85
C CYS A 62 4.02 -3.91 -2.72
N LEU A 63 4.36 -4.68 -1.69
CA LEU A 63 3.49 -4.88 -0.54
C LEU A 63 3.35 -3.60 0.28
N ILE A 64 4.45 -2.88 0.47
CA ILE A 64 4.54 -1.80 1.46
C ILE A 64 4.14 -0.44 0.89
N HIS A 65 4.29 -0.22 -0.42
CA HIS A 65 4.19 1.13 -0.96
C HIS A 65 2.84 1.81 -0.72
N ASP A 66 1.74 1.08 -0.65
CA ASP A 66 0.42 1.64 -0.41
C ASP A 66 -0.09 1.47 1.03
N LEU A 67 0.74 0.93 1.95
CA LEU A 67 0.33 0.79 3.35
C LEU A 67 -0.12 2.11 3.99
N PRO A 68 0.55 3.25 3.73
CA PRO A 68 0.11 4.52 4.33
C PRO A 68 -1.31 4.91 3.98
N GLU A 69 -1.88 4.38 2.91
CA GLU A 69 -3.27 4.66 2.53
C GLU A 69 -4.28 4.15 3.54
N ALA A 70 -3.87 3.24 4.44
CA ALA A 70 -4.71 2.84 5.57
C ALA A 70 -5.05 4.03 6.47
N ARG A 71 -4.17 5.06 6.49
CA ARG A 71 -4.37 6.27 7.29
C ARG A 71 -4.81 7.46 6.47
N MET A 72 -4.39 7.53 5.20
CA MET A 72 -4.62 8.70 4.35
C MET A 72 -5.76 8.52 3.37
N GLY A 73 -6.13 7.27 3.07
CA GLY A 73 -6.97 6.98 1.92
C GLY A 73 -6.18 7.11 0.61
N ASP A 74 -6.84 6.80 -0.49
CA ASP A 74 -6.25 6.93 -1.82
C ASP A 74 -6.78 8.21 -2.47
N LEU A 75 -5.92 9.21 -2.61
CA LEU A 75 -6.27 10.48 -3.24
C LEU A 75 -6.02 10.39 -4.75
N ASN A 76 -7.06 10.70 -5.54
CA ASN A 76 -6.92 10.74 -7.00
C ASN A 76 -6.22 12.04 -7.44
N SER A 77 -5.92 12.14 -8.74
CA SER A 77 -5.17 13.27 -9.28
C SER A 77 -5.91 14.61 -9.14
N VAL A 78 -7.24 14.59 -9.13
CA VAL A 78 -8.03 15.81 -8.93
C VAL A 78 -7.95 16.25 -7.48
N GLN A 79 -8.14 15.33 -6.55
CA GLN A 79 -8.07 15.64 -5.11
C GLN A 79 -6.69 16.16 -4.70
N LYS A 80 -5.62 15.62 -5.30
CA LYS A 80 -4.25 16.05 -5.00
C LYS A 80 -3.96 17.50 -5.35
N LYS A 81 -4.79 18.13 -6.16
CA LYS A 81 -4.67 19.57 -6.45
C LYS A 81 -5.07 20.44 -5.27
N TYR A 82 -5.92 19.90 -4.40
CA TYR A 82 -6.54 20.68 -3.30
C TYR A 82 -6.21 20.15 -1.91
N VAL A 83 -5.79 18.88 -1.82
CA VAL A 83 -5.52 18.21 -0.55
C VAL A 83 -4.10 17.68 -0.57
N THR A 84 -3.34 17.97 0.49
CA THR A 84 -1.99 17.46 0.66
C THR A 84 -2.01 16.39 1.75
N ALA A 85 -1.54 15.18 1.40
CA ALA A 85 -1.35 14.10 2.37
C ALA A 85 0.09 14.10 2.87
N ASN A 86 0.27 13.94 4.17
CA ASN A 86 1.60 13.83 4.76
C ASN A 86 1.98 12.35 4.88
N GLU A 87 2.43 11.78 3.76
CA GLU A 87 2.79 10.38 3.69
C GLU A 87 3.94 10.01 4.62
N LYS A 88 4.94 10.87 4.72
CA LYS A 88 6.08 10.63 5.62
C LYS A 88 5.65 10.50 7.06
N MET A 89 4.72 11.34 7.50
CA MET A 89 4.20 11.28 8.86
C MET A 89 3.39 10.01 9.07
N ALA A 90 2.56 9.63 8.10
CA ALA A 90 1.78 8.40 8.17
C ALA A 90 2.69 7.18 8.30
N VAL A 91 3.74 7.10 7.47
CA VAL A 91 4.72 6.00 7.53
C VAL A 91 5.42 5.98 8.89
N ALA A 92 5.87 7.13 9.38
CA ALA A 92 6.54 7.22 10.68
C ALA A 92 5.64 6.73 11.82
N HIS A 93 4.37 7.10 11.78
CA HIS A 93 3.41 6.69 12.82
C HIS A 93 3.11 5.19 12.75
N MET A 94 2.97 4.64 11.54
CA MET A 94 2.74 3.21 11.36
C MET A 94 3.94 2.38 11.83
N ALA A 95 5.14 2.87 11.60
CA ALA A 95 6.38 2.16 11.95
C ALA A 95 6.72 2.23 13.43
N ARG A 96 6.17 3.20 14.15
CA ARG A 96 6.53 3.45 15.55
C ARG A 96 6.27 2.23 16.42
N GLY A 97 7.30 1.83 17.17
CA GLY A 97 7.20 0.73 18.11
C GLY A 97 7.24 -0.66 17.47
N LEU A 98 7.42 -0.76 16.15
CA LEU A 98 7.56 -2.05 15.48
C LEU A 98 9.04 -2.45 15.42
N PRO A 99 9.37 -3.73 15.71
CA PRO A 99 10.75 -4.21 15.57
C PRO A 99 11.32 -4.04 14.17
N PHE A 100 10.43 -4.11 13.16
CA PHE A 100 10.80 -3.96 11.75
C PHE A 100 10.35 -2.61 11.17
N GLY A 101 10.12 -1.62 12.03
CA GLY A 101 9.67 -0.30 11.59
C GLY A 101 10.51 0.31 10.47
N PRO A 102 11.86 0.24 10.54
CA PRO A 102 12.71 0.81 9.48
C PRO A 102 12.51 0.20 8.09
N ASP A 103 11.89 -0.98 8.01
CA ASP A 103 11.65 -1.66 6.74
C ASP A 103 10.39 -1.16 6.01
N ILE A 104 9.63 -0.29 6.63
CA ILE A 104 8.39 0.23 6.06
C ILE A 104 8.61 1.51 5.26
#